data_fd3138b523c1f2d8b9eeb1d16a4c8cc6
#
_entry.id   fd3138b523c1f2d8b9eeb1d16a4c8cc6
#
_cell.length_a   1.000
_cell.length_b   1.000
_cell.length_c   1.000
_cell.angle_alpha   90.00
_cell.angle_beta   90.00
_cell.angle_gamma   90.00
#
_symmetry.space_group_name_H-M   'P 1'
#
loop_
_entity.id
_entity.type
_entity.pdbx_description
1 polymer ?
#
loop_
_entity_poly.entity_id
_entity_poly.type
_entity_poly.pdbx_seq_one_letter_code
_entity_poly.pdbx_strand_id
1 'polypeptide(L)'
;YKILSKKPVVKNRITFMSGRRDEIGGNPEFVYNLIKDRDDIDFKFLMFSDPAGHRKIKNIIKFLKLYATSKVVIVDDYFRLLNLVTKRDDIKLFQLWHACGAFKTFGFTRLGKKGGPKQTDPNHRMYDYAIVSSQEIAKHYAEGFGLSDENVVATGIPLSLIHISE
;
A
#
# COMPACT_ATOMS: atom_id res chain seq x y z
N TYR A 1 0.25 -7.31 18.20
CA TYR A 1 -0.34 -7.80 16.94
C TYR A 1 -0.91 -9.22 17.09
N LYS A 2 -0.17 -10.19 17.65
CA LYS A 2 -0.58 -11.60 17.79
C LYS A 2 -2.01 -11.80 18.36
N ILE A 3 -2.46 -10.97 19.29
CA ILE A 3 -3.82 -11.03 19.84
C ILE A 3 -4.83 -10.49 18.83
N LEU A 4 -4.52 -9.38 18.17
CA LEU A 4 -5.41 -8.74 17.21
C LEU A 4 -5.57 -9.57 15.93
N SER A 5 -4.51 -10.30 15.52
CA SER A 5 -4.55 -11.15 14.31
C SER A 5 -5.47 -12.37 14.44
N LYS A 6 -5.91 -12.69 15.67
CA LYS A 6 -6.94 -13.72 15.91
C LYS A 6 -8.37 -13.23 15.67
N LYS A 7 -8.56 -11.90 15.51
CA LYS A 7 -9.88 -11.35 15.19
C LYS A 7 -10.26 -11.70 13.75
N PRO A 8 -11.55 -11.98 13.51
CA PRO A 8 -12.02 -12.21 12.15
C PRO A 8 -11.87 -10.96 11.29
N VAL A 9 -11.56 -11.17 10.02
CA VAL A 9 -11.55 -10.12 9.01
C VAL A 9 -12.99 -9.73 8.70
N VAL A 10 -13.25 -8.43 8.63
CA VAL A 10 -14.53 -7.88 8.16
C VAL A 10 -14.52 -7.94 6.63
N LYS A 11 -15.35 -8.81 6.05
CA LYS A 11 -15.30 -9.23 4.64
C LYS A 11 -15.41 -8.09 3.62
N ASN A 12 -16.10 -7.03 3.98
CA ASN A 12 -16.33 -5.86 3.13
C ASN A 12 -15.50 -4.63 3.53
N ARG A 13 -14.52 -4.78 4.42
CA ARG A 13 -13.69 -3.65 4.85
C ARG A 13 -12.52 -3.41 3.91
N ILE A 14 -12.46 -2.18 3.39
CA ILE A 14 -11.33 -1.63 2.66
C ILE A 14 -10.71 -0.51 3.48
N THR A 15 -9.41 -0.62 3.73
CA THR A 15 -8.67 0.42 4.47
C THR A 15 -7.60 1.04 3.60
N PHE A 16 -7.69 2.36 3.42
CA PHE A 16 -6.66 3.17 2.78
C PHE A 16 -5.67 3.68 3.82
N MET A 17 -4.37 3.55 3.55
CA MET A 17 -3.31 3.98 4.45
C MET A 17 -2.24 4.76 3.69
N SER A 18 -1.87 5.94 4.18
CA SER A 18 -0.79 6.75 3.64
C SER A 18 0.02 7.40 4.76
N GLY A 19 1.34 7.41 4.59
CA GLY A 19 2.28 8.15 5.42
C GLY A 19 2.76 9.46 4.79
N ARG A 20 2.06 9.97 3.77
CA ARG A 20 2.45 11.14 2.97
C ARG A 20 1.46 12.29 3.05
N ARG A 21 0.25 12.05 3.55
CA ARG A 21 -0.84 13.02 3.54
C ARG A 21 -1.82 12.78 4.68
N ASP A 22 -2.51 13.81 5.11
CA ASP A 22 -3.47 13.75 6.23
C ASP A 22 -4.87 13.36 5.76
N GLU A 23 -5.14 13.50 4.47
CA GLU A 23 -6.40 13.17 3.82
C GLU A 23 -6.18 12.22 2.64
N ILE A 24 -7.27 11.60 2.15
CA ILE A 24 -7.19 10.78 0.94
C ILE A 24 -6.84 11.68 -0.25
N GLY A 25 -5.95 11.20 -1.12
CA GLY A 25 -5.46 11.95 -2.26
C GLY A 25 -4.57 11.10 -3.17
N GLY A 26 -4.22 11.61 -4.35
CA GLY A 26 -3.40 10.89 -5.32
C GLY A 26 -4.05 9.58 -5.79
N ASN A 27 -3.25 8.56 -6.09
CA ASN A 27 -3.77 7.27 -6.58
C ASN A 27 -4.88 6.66 -5.70
N PRO A 28 -4.79 6.66 -4.36
CA PRO A 28 -5.86 6.16 -3.49
C PRO A 28 -7.19 6.91 -3.66
N GLU A 29 -7.17 8.21 -3.90
CA GLU A 29 -8.37 9.02 -4.07
C GLU A 29 -9.17 8.61 -5.31
N PHE A 30 -8.49 8.38 -6.43
CA PHE A 30 -9.17 7.94 -7.65
C PHE A 30 -9.83 6.57 -7.45
N VAL A 31 -9.13 5.63 -6.79
CA VAL A 31 -9.73 4.33 -6.47
C VAL A 31 -10.93 4.50 -5.54
N TYR A 32 -10.80 5.33 -4.51
CA TYR A 32 -11.90 5.61 -3.58
C TYR A 32 -13.10 6.22 -4.29
N ASN A 33 -12.88 7.22 -5.14
CA ASN A 33 -13.96 7.90 -5.87
C ASN A 33 -14.75 6.97 -6.80
N LEU A 34 -14.12 5.91 -7.33
CA LEU A 34 -14.81 4.90 -8.15
C LEU A 34 -15.75 4.00 -7.35
N ILE A 35 -15.53 3.87 -6.04
CA ILE A 35 -16.26 2.88 -5.22
C ILE A 35 -16.93 3.49 -4.00
N LYS A 36 -16.78 4.80 -3.73
CA LYS A 36 -17.26 5.46 -2.50
C LYS A 36 -18.78 5.39 -2.30
N ASP A 37 -19.54 5.31 -3.40
CA ASP A 37 -20.99 5.27 -3.37
C ASP A 37 -21.56 3.85 -3.16
N ARG A 38 -20.69 2.88 -2.87
CA ARG A 38 -21.05 1.51 -2.53
C ARG A 38 -21.38 1.39 -1.05
N ASP A 39 -22.65 1.24 -0.71
CA ASP A 39 -23.14 1.12 0.67
C ASP A 39 -22.73 -0.19 1.35
N ASP A 40 -22.37 -1.20 0.55
CA ASP A 40 -21.93 -2.50 1.05
C ASP A 40 -20.47 -2.54 1.50
N ILE A 41 -19.69 -1.46 1.34
CA ILE A 41 -18.27 -1.38 1.70
C ILE A 41 -18.05 -0.56 2.97
N ASP A 42 -17.32 -1.13 3.92
CA ASP A 42 -16.88 -0.46 5.15
C ASP A 42 -15.51 0.22 4.92
N PHE A 43 -15.51 1.49 4.52
CA PHE A 43 -14.29 2.26 4.28
C PHE A 43 -13.65 2.72 5.59
N LYS A 44 -12.32 2.54 5.69
CA LYS A 44 -11.50 3.05 6.78
C LYS A 44 -10.26 3.77 6.24
N PHE A 45 -9.80 4.76 7.00
CA PHE A 45 -8.66 5.58 6.62
C PHE A 45 -7.65 5.70 7.77
N LEU A 46 -6.38 5.55 7.44
CA LEU A 46 -5.25 5.86 8.31
C LEU A 46 -4.26 6.71 7.53
N MET A 47 -4.42 8.01 7.64
CA MET A 47 -3.64 9.02 6.93
C MET A 47 -2.86 9.87 7.91
N PHE A 48 -1.62 10.23 7.58
CA PHE A 48 -0.82 11.22 8.29
C PHE A 48 0.36 11.67 7.41
N SER A 49 0.63 12.97 7.35
CA SER A 49 1.76 13.57 6.61
C SER A 49 3.00 13.75 7.48
N ASP A 50 2.82 13.80 8.80
CA ASP A 50 3.92 13.98 9.75
C ASP A 50 4.88 12.76 9.71
N PRO A 51 6.18 12.98 9.39
CA PRO A 51 7.18 11.91 9.40
C PRO A 51 7.29 11.16 10.74
N ALA A 52 6.91 11.80 11.85
CA ALA A 52 6.82 11.17 13.16
C ALA A 52 5.53 10.36 13.35
N GLY A 53 4.57 10.46 12.44
CA GLY A 53 3.27 9.79 12.50
C GLY A 53 3.38 8.28 12.72
N HIS A 54 4.38 7.65 12.10
CA HIS A 54 4.68 6.21 12.29
C HIS A 54 5.10 5.83 13.71
N ARG A 55 5.53 6.78 14.55
CA ARG A 55 5.96 6.57 15.95
C ARG A 55 4.87 6.91 16.96
N LYS A 56 3.81 7.61 16.56
CA LYS A 56 2.72 7.99 17.47
C LYS A 56 1.93 6.74 17.86
N ILE A 57 1.88 6.44 19.16
CA ILE A 57 1.21 5.25 19.70
C ILE A 57 -0.23 5.13 19.22
N LYS A 58 -0.97 6.25 19.16
CA LYS A 58 -2.34 6.24 18.63
C LYS A 58 -2.43 5.71 17.19
N ASN A 59 -1.48 6.08 16.33
CA ASN A 59 -1.45 5.63 14.93
C ASN A 59 -1.04 4.15 14.85
N ILE A 60 -0.11 3.71 15.69
CA ILE A 60 0.30 2.30 15.79
C ILE A 60 -0.90 1.44 16.21
N ILE A 61 -1.61 1.83 17.27
CA ILE A 61 -2.79 1.09 17.75
C ILE A 61 -3.89 1.07 16.67
N LYS A 62 -4.16 2.22 16.04
CA LYS A 62 -5.15 2.33 14.96
C LYS A 62 -4.75 1.44 13.78
N PHE A 63 -3.48 1.48 13.37
CA PHE A 63 -2.93 0.63 12.32
C PHE A 63 -3.14 -0.86 12.63
N LEU A 64 -2.71 -1.32 13.80
CA LEU A 64 -2.80 -2.73 14.19
C LEU A 64 -4.25 -3.23 14.19
N LYS A 65 -5.20 -2.40 14.66
CA LYS A 65 -6.64 -2.74 14.65
C LYS A 65 -7.17 -2.82 13.22
N LEU A 66 -6.90 -1.82 12.39
CA LEU A 66 -7.38 -1.76 11.02
C LEU A 66 -6.77 -2.86 10.16
N TYR A 67 -5.45 -3.04 10.20
CA TYR A 67 -4.77 -4.09 9.45
C TYR A 67 -5.29 -5.49 9.82
N ALA A 68 -5.47 -5.76 11.11
CA ALA A 68 -5.94 -7.07 11.58
C ALA A 68 -7.38 -7.41 11.18
N THR A 69 -8.19 -6.42 10.83
CA THR A 69 -9.63 -6.61 10.56
C THR A 69 -10.07 -6.23 9.15
N SER A 70 -9.17 -5.72 8.30
CA SER A 70 -9.50 -5.34 6.93
C SER A 70 -9.38 -6.52 5.98
N LYS A 71 -10.30 -6.64 5.02
CA LYS A 71 -10.19 -7.60 3.92
C LYS A 71 -9.21 -7.13 2.87
N VAL A 72 -9.23 -5.81 2.59
CA VAL A 72 -8.34 -5.15 1.63
C VAL A 72 -7.65 -3.99 2.34
N VAL A 73 -6.36 -3.89 2.15
CA VAL A 73 -5.53 -2.75 2.57
C VAL A 73 -4.86 -2.16 1.34
N ILE A 74 -4.96 -0.85 1.16
CA ILE A 74 -4.41 -0.11 0.03
C ILE A 74 -3.41 0.91 0.57
N VAL A 75 -2.19 0.89 0.03
CA VAL A 75 -1.12 1.83 0.38
C VAL A 75 -0.57 2.52 -0.88
N ASP A 76 -0.01 3.72 -0.73
CA ASP A 76 0.55 4.52 -1.83
C ASP A 76 2.05 4.82 -1.67
N ASP A 77 2.68 4.29 -0.64
CA ASP A 77 4.10 4.53 -0.34
C ASP A 77 4.68 3.39 0.53
N TYR A 78 5.97 3.52 0.88
CA TYR A 78 6.61 2.70 1.91
C TYR A 78 5.98 2.97 3.28
N PHE A 79 4.95 2.22 3.62
CA PHE A 79 4.22 2.41 4.86
C PHE A 79 4.89 1.65 6.00
N ARG A 80 5.76 2.34 6.77
CA ARG A 80 6.66 1.75 7.79
C ARG A 80 5.96 0.87 8.81
N LEU A 81 4.69 1.14 9.13
CA LEU A 81 3.96 0.36 10.13
C LEU A 81 3.73 -1.10 9.69
N LEU A 82 3.81 -1.40 8.39
CA LEU A 82 3.76 -2.78 7.89
C LEU A 82 4.88 -3.66 8.46
N ASN A 83 6.01 -3.09 8.85
CA ASN A 83 7.09 -3.84 9.51
C ASN A 83 6.72 -4.37 10.92
N LEU A 84 5.61 -3.92 11.50
CA LEU A 84 5.12 -4.35 12.81
C LEU A 84 4.21 -5.58 12.75
N VAL A 85 3.87 -6.04 11.57
CA VAL A 85 2.89 -7.11 11.35
C VAL A 85 3.46 -8.20 10.45
N THR A 86 2.85 -9.37 10.50
CA THR A 86 3.12 -10.47 9.57
C THR A 86 2.02 -10.50 8.52
N LYS A 87 2.35 -10.86 7.30
CA LYS A 87 1.38 -11.09 6.22
C LYS A 87 0.35 -12.13 6.66
N ARG A 88 -0.89 -11.91 6.24
CA ARG A 88 -2.01 -12.84 6.44
C ARG A 88 -2.62 -13.16 5.09
N ASP A 89 -2.93 -14.42 4.85
CA ASP A 89 -3.48 -14.88 3.56
C ASP A 89 -4.93 -14.43 3.33
N ASP A 90 -5.66 -14.16 4.43
CA ASP A 90 -7.04 -13.68 4.40
C ASP A 90 -7.18 -12.16 4.19
N ILE A 91 -6.06 -11.43 4.13
CA ILE A 91 -5.97 -9.99 3.85
C ILE A 91 -5.26 -9.79 2.51
N LYS A 92 -5.78 -8.92 1.65
CA LYS A 92 -5.13 -8.51 0.41
C LYS A 92 -4.53 -7.11 0.56
N LEU A 93 -3.22 -6.99 0.29
CA LEU A 93 -2.46 -5.75 0.40
C LEU A 93 -2.05 -5.26 -0.99
N PHE A 94 -2.59 -4.10 -1.39
CA PHE A 94 -2.32 -3.45 -2.67
C PHE A 94 -1.39 -2.26 -2.48
N GLN A 95 -0.36 -2.18 -3.34
CA GLN A 95 0.50 -1.02 -3.47
C GLN A 95 0.14 -0.25 -4.75
N LEU A 96 -0.35 0.97 -4.61
CA LEU A 96 -0.66 1.84 -5.77
C LEU A 96 0.52 2.73 -6.15
N TRP A 97 1.52 2.85 -5.26
CA TRP A 97 2.66 3.74 -5.39
C TRP A 97 2.24 5.19 -5.63
N HIS A 98 3.20 6.05 -5.96
CA HIS A 98 2.99 7.49 -6.15
C HIS A 98 3.76 8.02 -7.38
N ALA A 99 4.25 7.12 -8.22
CA ALA A 99 4.98 7.45 -9.44
C ALA A 99 4.54 6.53 -10.58
N CYS A 100 4.49 7.06 -11.79
CA CYS A 100 4.05 6.32 -12.97
C CYS A 100 5.16 5.55 -13.68
N GLY A 101 6.42 5.83 -13.39
CA GLY A 101 7.55 5.19 -14.07
C GLY A 101 8.65 4.74 -13.12
N ALA A 102 9.67 4.10 -13.67
CA ALA A 102 10.85 3.62 -12.96
C ALA A 102 12.06 4.54 -13.18
N PHE A 103 11.91 5.83 -12.86
CA PHE A 103 12.94 6.87 -13.12
C PHE A 103 14.16 6.80 -12.18
N LYS A 104 14.05 6.09 -11.07
CA LYS A 104 15.10 5.93 -10.07
C LYS A 104 15.02 4.59 -9.39
N THR A 105 16.13 4.12 -8.86
CA THR A 105 16.17 2.91 -8.02
C THR A 105 15.39 3.11 -6.73
N PHE A 106 14.58 2.13 -6.34
CA PHE A 106 13.81 2.11 -5.10
C PHE A 106 13.76 0.68 -4.53
N GLY A 107 13.32 0.54 -3.28
CA GLY A 107 13.17 -0.76 -2.66
C GLY A 107 14.44 -1.62 -2.76
N PHE A 108 14.29 -2.88 -3.14
CA PHE A 108 15.40 -3.85 -3.19
C PHE A 108 16.44 -3.57 -4.29
N THR A 109 16.15 -2.77 -5.31
CA THR A 109 17.19 -2.31 -6.26
C THR A 109 18.22 -1.38 -5.61
N ARG A 110 18.01 -1.02 -4.33
CA ARG A 110 18.92 -0.23 -3.50
C ARG A 110 19.63 -1.05 -2.42
N LEU A 111 19.62 -2.37 -2.50
CA LEU A 111 20.39 -3.22 -1.58
C LEU A 111 21.86 -2.82 -1.56
N GLY A 112 22.45 -2.73 -0.36
CA GLY A 112 23.83 -2.31 -0.16
C GLY A 112 24.12 -0.81 -0.34
N LYS A 113 23.14 -0.01 -0.78
CA LYS A 113 23.27 1.44 -0.91
C LYS A 113 22.83 2.16 0.38
N LYS A 114 23.40 3.34 0.65
CA LYS A 114 23.01 4.17 1.81
C LYS A 114 21.51 4.44 1.78
N GLY A 115 20.82 4.10 2.88
CA GLY A 115 19.35 4.25 3.01
C GLY A 115 18.53 3.25 2.20
N GLY A 116 19.15 2.22 1.62
CA GLY A 116 18.45 1.09 1.02
C GLY A 116 17.91 0.12 2.08
N PRO A 117 16.97 -0.77 1.70
CA PRO A 117 16.44 -1.79 2.59
C PRO A 117 17.51 -2.85 2.91
N LYS A 118 17.27 -3.62 3.96
CA LYS A 118 18.00 -4.86 4.21
C LYS A 118 17.37 -6.01 3.41
N GLN A 119 18.16 -7.03 3.08
CA GLN A 119 17.65 -8.22 2.40
C GLN A 119 16.50 -8.90 3.16
N THR A 120 16.51 -8.79 4.48
CA THR A 120 15.50 -9.37 5.38
C THR A 120 14.30 -8.45 5.64
N ASP A 121 14.24 -7.25 5.03
CA ASP A 121 13.13 -6.31 5.23
C ASP A 121 11.84 -6.88 4.63
N PRO A 122 10.79 -7.11 5.42
CA PRO A 122 9.58 -7.77 4.94
C PRO A 122 8.63 -6.83 4.20
N ASN A 123 8.73 -5.50 4.41
CA ASN A 123 7.69 -4.55 4.06
C ASN A 123 7.23 -4.66 2.60
N HIS A 124 8.14 -4.49 1.64
CA HIS A 124 7.77 -4.53 0.23
C HIS A 124 7.30 -5.92 -0.24
N ARG A 125 7.79 -6.98 0.39
CA ARG A 125 7.39 -8.37 0.07
C ARG A 125 6.03 -8.75 0.63
N MET A 126 5.41 -7.88 1.41
CA MET A 126 4.07 -8.11 1.95
C MET A 126 2.95 -7.80 0.96
N TYR A 127 3.23 -7.08 -0.12
CA TYR A 127 2.21 -6.75 -1.11
C TYR A 127 1.73 -8.02 -1.82
N ASP A 128 0.41 -8.16 -1.94
CA ASP A 128 -0.18 -9.17 -2.82
C ASP A 128 -0.16 -8.67 -4.26
N TYR A 129 -0.36 -7.36 -4.45
CA TYR A 129 -0.34 -6.74 -5.78
C TYR A 129 0.30 -5.36 -5.73
N ALA A 130 1.07 -5.05 -6.77
CA ALA A 130 1.52 -3.71 -7.08
C ALA A 130 0.92 -3.28 -8.42
N ILE A 131 0.32 -2.10 -8.45
CA ILE A 131 -0.32 -1.55 -9.66
C ILE A 131 0.66 -0.62 -10.36
N VAL A 132 0.83 -0.82 -11.67
CA VAL A 132 1.78 -0.06 -12.49
C VAL A 132 1.16 0.46 -13.77
N SER A 133 1.85 1.42 -14.41
CA SER A 133 1.35 2.12 -15.59
C SER A 133 1.35 1.26 -16.86
N SER A 134 2.32 0.38 -17.02
CA SER A 134 2.45 -0.46 -18.21
C SER A 134 3.26 -1.73 -17.93
N GLN A 135 3.21 -2.67 -18.85
CA GLN A 135 3.91 -3.95 -18.74
C GLN A 135 5.44 -3.77 -18.77
N GLU A 136 5.95 -2.77 -19.49
CA GLU A 136 7.39 -2.47 -19.52
C GLU A 136 7.92 -2.05 -18.15
N ILE A 137 7.06 -1.40 -17.35
CA ILE A 137 7.41 -0.95 -16.00
C ILE A 137 7.31 -2.09 -14.98
N ALA A 138 6.47 -3.08 -15.23
CA ALA A 138 6.15 -4.15 -14.29
C ALA A 138 7.40 -4.85 -13.73
N LYS A 139 8.33 -5.24 -14.60
CA LYS A 139 9.57 -5.93 -14.18
C LYS A 139 10.43 -5.11 -13.21
N HIS A 140 10.48 -3.78 -13.38
CA HIS A 140 11.24 -2.91 -12.49
C HIS A 140 10.60 -2.78 -11.10
N TYR A 141 9.27 -2.85 -11.04
CA TYR A 141 8.53 -2.85 -9.78
C TYR A 141 8.58 -4.23 -9.10
N ALA A 142 8.55 -5.32 -9.86
CA ALA A 142 8.75 -6.66 -9.33
C ALA A 142 10.13 -6.78 -8.65
N GLU A 143 11.19 -6.35 -9.31
CA GLU A 143 12.53 -6.29 -8.75
C GLU A 143 12.61 -5.36 -7.54
N GLY A 144 12.07 -4.13 -7.67
CA GLY A 144 12.13 -3.11 -6.62
C GLY A 144 11.38 -3.51 -5.35
N PHE A 145 10.26 -4.19 -5.47
CA PHE A 145 9.48 -4.67 -4.32
C PHE A 145 9.82 -6.11 -3.92
N GLY A 146 10.58 -6.85 -4.74
CA GLY A 146 10.88 -8.25 -4.50
C GLY A 146 9.62 -9.12 -4.60
N LEU A 147 8.76 -8.81 -5.57
CA LEU A 147 7.54 -9.54 -5.89
C LEU A 147 7.75 -10.44 -7.11
N SER A 148 6.90 -11.46 -7.28
CA SER A 148 6.78 -12.18 -8.54
C SER A 148 6.14 -11.30 -9.61
N ASP A 149 6.48 -11.50 -10.87
CA ASP A 149 5.94 -10.70 -12.00
C ASP A 149 4.40 -10.75 -12.06
N GLU A 150 3.81 -11.88 -11.73
CA GLU A 150 2.34 -12.09 -11.66
C GLU A 150 1.64 -11.22 -10.61
N ASN A 151 2.38 -10.74 -9.61
CA ASN A 151 1.88 -9.85 -8.55
C ASN A 151 2.01 -8.36 -8.91
N VAL A 152 2.60 -8.04 -10.08
CA VAL A 152 2.71 -6.68 -10.57
C VAL A 152 1.80 -6.51 -11.79
N VAL A 153 0.72 -5.76 -11.60
CA VAL A 153 -0.38 -5.70 -12.57
C VAL A 153 -0.40 -4.35 -13.29
N ALA A 154 -0.27 -4.40 -14.60
CA ALA A 154 -0.27 -3.23 -15.47
C ALA A 154 -1.70 -2.84 -15.89
N THR A 155 -2.43 -2.18 -15.00
CA THR A 155 -3.79 -1.67 -15.27
C THR A 155 -3.81 -0.20 -15.65
N GLY A 156 -2.66 0.45 -15.76
CA GLY A 156 -2.54 1.89 -15.67
C GLY A 156 -2.51 2.34 -14.21
N ILE A 157 -2.10 3.57 -13.99
CA ILE A 157 -2.16 4.18 -12.66
C ILE A 157 -3.30 5.19 -12.60
N PRO A 158 -4.01 5.31 -11.48
CA PRO A 158 -5.18 6.19 -11.38
C PRO A 158 -4.89 7.67 -11.71
N LEU A 159 -3.69 8.17 -11.39
CA LEU A 159 -3.26 9.55 -11.74
C LEU A 159 -3.25 9.82 -13.24
N SER A 160 -3.18 8.81 -14.10
CA SER A 160 -3.21 9.01 -15.54
C SER A 160 -4.58 9.45 -16.08
N LEU A 161 -5.64 9.28 -15.28
CA LEU A 161 -6.99 9.69 -15.64
C LEU A 161 -7.18 11.23 -15.64
N ILE A 162 -6.29 11.98 -15.02
CA ILE A 162 -6.35 13.46 -15.03
C ILE A 162 -6.17 14.02 -16.45
N HIS A 163 -5.45 13.34 -17.31
CA HIS A 163 -5.15 13.78 -18.68
C HIS A 163 -6.14 13.29 -19.75
N ILE A 164 -7.17 12.52 -19.36
CA ILE A 164 -8.16 11.98 -20.29
C ILE A 164 -9.42 12.87 -20.36
N SER A 165 -9.55 13.83 -19.47
CA SER A 165 -10.74 14.69 -19.34
C SER A 165 -10.58 16.10 -19.94
N GLU A 166 -9.53 16.36 -20.76
CA GLU A 166 -9.38 17.61 -21.53
C GLU A 166 -9.65 17.43 -23.02
#